data_124e92dade0fb9d9e67c372180aa0c39
#
_entry.id   124e92dade0fb9d9e67c372180aa0c39
#
_cell.length_a   1.000
_cell.length_b   1.000
_cell.length_c   1.000
_cell.angle_alpha   90.00
_cell.angle_beta   90.00
_cell.angle_gamma   90.00
#
_symmetry.space_group_name_H-M   'P 1'
#
loop_
_entity.id
_entity.type
_entity.pdbx_description
1 polymer ?
#
loop_
_entity_poly.entity_id
_entity_poly.type
_entity_poly.pdbx_seq_one_letter_code
_entity_poly.pdbx_strand_id
1 'polypeptide(L)'
;MPKNRFEQVDEPQPDAITLSLWKQDDGAHGTVTIPAALSAGKLVNDVVSDKLPAVDAFRSAIRLANEMKAPIVVMDPEAAWQAEWGALYRAD
;
A
#
# COMPACT_ATOMS: atom_id res chain seq x y z
N MET A 1 -16.95 10.81 -12.07
CA MET A 1 -16.39 10.37 -10.82
C MET A 1 -14.87 10.35 -10.85
N PRO A 2 -14.20 11.02 -9.94
CA PRO A 2 -12.74 11.00 -9.96
C PRO A 2 -12.24 9.60 -9.65
N LYS A 3 -11.24 9.18 -10.39
CA LYS A 3 -10.56 7.92 -10.10
C LYS A 3 -9.51 8.15 -9.02
N ASN A 4 -9.35 7.19 -8.16
CA ASN A 4 -8.27 7.22 -7.20
C ASN A 4 -6.93 7.14 -7.93
N ARG A 5 -5.95 7.84 -7.41
CA ARG A 5 -4.60 7.83 -7.95
C ARG A 5 -3.64 7.47 -6.83
N PHE A 6 -2.68 6.61 -7.15
CA PHE A 6 -1.72 6.13 -6.16
C PHE A 6 -0.32 6.31 -6.70
N GLU A 7 0.57 6.81 -5.86
CA GLU A 7 1.96 7.00 -6.24
C GLU A 7 2.73 5.70 -6.09
N GLN A 8 3.44 5.31 -7.14
CA GLN A 8 4.34 4.15 -7.10
C GLN A 8 5.71 4.60 -6.60
N VAL A 9 6.25 3.86 -5.64
CA VAL A 9 7.53 4.17 -5.01
C VAL A 9 8.41 2.93 -5.02
N ASP A 10 9.71 3.11 -4.80
CA ASP A 10 10.66 2.01 -4.76
C ASP A 10 11.00 1.58 -3.34
N GLU A 11 10.59 2.36 -2.34
CA GLU A 11 10.84 2.03 -0.94
C GLU A 11 9.71 2.56 -0.08
N PRO A 12 9.50 2.01 1.12
CA PRO A 12 8.46 2.50 2.03
C PRO A 12 8.68 3.96 2.41
N GLN A 13 7.57 4.69 2.57
CA GLN A 13 7.61 6.10 2.92
C GLN A 13 7.17 6.29 4.38
N PRO A 14 7.84 7.19 5.15
CA PRO A 14 7.50 7.37 6.56
C PRO A 14 6.20 8.11 6.80
N ASP A 15 5.67 8.80 5.80
CA ASP A 15 4.46 9.62 5.91
C ASP A 15 3.26 9.03 5.18
N ALA A 16 3.36 7.78 4.76
CA ALA A 16 2.29 7.14 3.99
C ALA A 16 2.20 5.66 4.33
N ILE A 17 1.02 5.09 4.09
CA ILE A 17 0.84 3.64 4.17
C ILE A 17 1.39 3.04 2.88
N THR A 18 2.27 2.04 2.99
CA THR A 18 2.89 1.41 1.84
C THR A 18 2.22 0.07 1.56
N LEU A 19 1.67 -0.07 0.36
CA LEU A 19 1.14 -1.32 -0.14
C LEU A 19 2.21 -1.97 -1.02
N SER A 20 2.76 -3.11 -0.59
CA SER A 20 3.79 -3.84 -1.32
C SER A 20 3.17 -5.01 -2.04
N LEU A 21 3.37 -5.10 -3.35
CA LEU A 21 2.77 -6.15 -4.18
C LEU A 21 3.85 -6.95 -4.88
N TRP A 22 3.57 -8.23 -5.12
CA TRP A 22 4.43 -9.11 -5.91
C TRP A 22 3.60 -10.25 -6.49
N LYS A 23 4.21 -11.01 -7.40
CA LYS A 23 3.57 -12.16 -8.01
C LYS A 23 4.22 -13.44 -7.52
N GLN A 24 3.40 -14.45 -7.30
CA GLN A 24 3.85 -15.80 -6.95
C GLN A 24 3.14 -16.80 -7.88
N ASP A 25 3.51 -18.07 -7.76
CA ASP A 25 2.95 -19.11 -8.63
C ASP A 25 1.44 -19.21 -8.54
N ASP A 26 0.88 -18.95 -7.37
CA ASP A 26 -0.56 -19.04 -7.11
C ASP A 26 -1.30 -17.71 -7.26
N GLY A 27 -0.64 -16.68 -7.74
CA GLY A 27 -1.26 -15.38 -7.97
C GLY A 27 -0.54 -14.23 -7.30
N ALA A 28 -1.15 -13.06 -7.35
CA ALA A 28 -0.57 -11.85 -6.76
C ALA A 28 -0.84 -11.78 -5.27
N HIS A 29 0.15 -11.32 -4.53
CA HIS A 29 0.07 -11.16 -3.08
C HIS A 29 0.57 -9.78 -2.68
N GLY A 30 0.30 -9.39 -1.44
CA GLY A 30 0.78 -8.11 -0.94
C GLY A 30 0.83 -8.05 0.57
N THR A 31 1.52 -7.04 1.07
CA THR A 31 1.53 -6.67 2.48
C THR A 31 1.27 -5.18 2.59
N VAL A 32 0.82 -4.76 3.78
CA VAL A 32 0.57 -3.36 4.09
C VAL A 32 1.52 -2.95 5.20
N THR A 33 2.29 -1.90 4.98
CA THR A 33 3.22 -1.37 5.98
C THR A 33 2.64 -0.09 6.57
N ILE A 34 2.53 -0.05 7.90
CA ILE A 34 2.06 1.11 8.64
C ILE A 34 3.27 1.74 9.32
N PRO A 35 3.72 2.92 8.90
CA PRO A 35 4.87 3.56 9.54
C PRO A 35 4.55 3.98 10.98
N ALA A 36 5.51 3.79 11.87
CA ALA A 36 5.36 4.21 13.27
C ALA A 36 5.05 5.70 13.37
N ALA A 37 5.59 6.50 12.47
CA ALA A 37 5.37 7.95 12.46
C ALA A 37 3.90 8.34 12.29
N LEU A 38 3.10 7.50 11.64
CA LEU A 38 1.67 7.78 11.43
C LEU A 38 0.81 7.41 12.64
N SER A 39 1.37 6.73 13.62
CA SER A 39 0.59 6.18 14.73
C SER A 39 0.42 7.15 15.90
N ALA A 40 0.91 8.37 15.79
CA ALA A 40 0.85 9.38 16.86
C ALA A 40 1.49 8.85 18.17
N GLY A 41 2.60 8.13 18.05
CA GLY A 41 3.32 7.61 19.20
C GLY A 41 2.82 6.28 19.75
N LYS A 42 1.79 5.69 19.14
CA LYS A 42 1.24 4.42 19.61
C LYS A 42 2.11 3.22 19.23
N LEU A 43 2.88 3.34 18.15
CA LEU A 43 3.76 2.29 17.68
C LEU A 43 5.21 2.71 17.86
N VAL A 44 6.05 1.78 18.31
CA VAL A 44 7.49 2.01 18.45
C VAL A 44 8.19 1.73 17.11
N ASN A 45 7.71 0.74 16.37
CA ASN A 45 8.28 0.34 15.10
C ASN A 45 7.20 0.29 14.03
N ASP A 46 7.62 0.30 12.77
CA ASP A 46 6.70 0.09 11.67
C ASP A 46 6.06 -1.29 11.79
N VAL A 47 4.81 -1.39 11.38
CA VAL A 47 4.07 -2.66 11.40
C VAL A 47 3.81 -3.11 9.98
N VAL A 48 4.13 -4.36 9.68
CA VAL A 48 3.87 -4.96 8.37
C VAL A 48 2.85 -6.07 8.56
N SER A 49 1.79 -6.05 7.76
CA SER A 49 0.76 -7.08 7.82
C SER A 49 1.30 -8.44 7.36
N ASP A 50 0.56 -9.50 7.66
CA ASP A 50 0.83 -10.80 7.07
C ASP A 50 0.64 -10.74 5.55
N LYS A 51 1.20 -11.73 4.85
CA LYS A 51 0.99 -11.86 3.42
C LYS A 51 -0.49 -12.14 3.15
N LEU A 52 -1.08 -11.35 2.25
CA LEU A 52 -2.49 -11.45 1.87
C LEU A 52 -2.58 -11.56 0.35
N PRO A 53 -3.68 -12.13 -0.17
CA PRO A 53 -3.97 -11.94 -1.60
C PRO A 53 -3.95 -10.45 -1.93
N ALA A 54 -3.48 -10.11 -3.11
CA ALA A 54 -3.26 -8.69 -3.48
C ALA A 54 -4.53 -7.84 -3.29
N VAL A 55 -5.70 -8.37 -3.63
CA VAL A 55 -6.95 -7.63 -3.48
C VAL A 55 -7.26 -7.35 -2.02
N ASP A 56 -6.97 -8.30 -1.12
CA ASP A 56 -7.20 -8.11 0.30
C ASP A 56 -6.20 -7.13 0.88
N ALA A 57 -4.95 -7.18 0.45
CA ALA A 57 -3.94 -6.21 0.86
C ALA A 57 -4.34 -4.80 0.43
N PHE A 58 -4.82 -4.65 -0.79
CA PHE A 58 -5.31 -3.37 -1.29
C PHE A 58 -6.47 -2.84 -0.45
N ARG A 59 -7.46 -3.68 -0.17
CA ARG A 59 -8.61 -3.27 0.65
C ARG A 59 -8.20 -2.87 2.06
N SER A 60 -7.27 -3.61 2.64
CA SER A 60 -6.74 -3.28 3.98
C SER A 60 -6.02 -1.94 3.97
N ALA A 61 -5.23 -1.68 2.92
CA ALA A 61 -4.53 -0.39 2.79
C ALA A 61 -5.51 0.77 2.68
N ILE A 62 -6.58 0.61 1.89
CA ILE A 62 -7.61 1.65 1.75
C ILE A 62 -8.28 1.93 3.09
N ARG A 63 -8.67 0.87 3.81
CA ARG A 63 -9.32 1.04 5.10
C ARG A 63 -8.42 1.76 6.10
N LEU A 64 -7.15 1.34 6.18
CA LEU A 64 -6.21 1.96 7.12
C LEU A 64 -5.91 3.40 6.75
N ALA A 65 -5.78 3.68 5.45
CA ALA A 65 -5.55 5.05 4.99
C ALA A 65 -6.70 5.97 5.37
N ASN A 66 -7.94 5.48 5.25
CA ASN A 66 -9.11 6.26 5.64
C ASN A 66 -9.15 6.47 7.15
N GLU A 67 -8.86 5.44 7.93
CA GLU A 67 -8.86 5.55 9.40
C GLU A 67 -7.77 6.49 9.89
N MET A 68 -6.60 6.43 9.31
CA MET A 68 -5.45 7.23 9.73
C MET A 68 -5.33 8.56 8.98
N LYS A 69 -6.19 8.78 7.99
CA LYS A 69 -6.17 9.98 7.14
C LYS A 69 -4.79 10.20 6.52
N ALA A 70 -4.23 9.11 6.01
CA ALA A 70 -2.90 9.09 5.42
C ALA A 70 -2.98 8.71 3.95
N PRO A 71 -2.02 9.15 3.12
CA PRO A 71 -1.96 8.69 1.73
C PRO A 71 -1.46 7.26 1.65
N ILE A 72 -1.70 6.62 0.50
CA ILE A 72 -1.18 5.31 0.18
C ILE A 72 -0.13 5.46 -0.91
N VAL A 73 1.01 4.80 -0.74
CA VAL A 73 2.00 4.62 -1.81
C VAL A 73 2.12 3.13 -2.10
N VAL A 74 2.53 2.80 -3.30
CA VAL A 74 2.52 1.41 -3.79
C VAL A 74 3.90 1.02 -4.27
N MET A 75 4.38 -0.12 -3.80
CA MET A 75 5.58 -0.77 -4.32
C MET A 75 5.11 -1.93 -5.20
N ASP A 76 5.36 -1.84 -6.50
CA ASP A 76 4.86 -2.84 -7.45
C ASP A 76 5.90 -3.14 -8.53
N PRO A 77 7.02 -3.79 -8.16
CA PRO A 77 8.09 -4.06 -9.12
C PRO A 77 7.73 -5.10 -10.17
N GLU A 78 6.70 -5.91 -9.93
CA GLU A 78 6.33 -7.00 -10.83
C GLU A 78 5.02 -6.74 -11.57
N ALA A 79 4.53 -5.51 -11.53
CA ALA A 79 3.30 -5.12 -12.23
C ALA A 79 2.09 -5.97 -11.83
N ALA A 80 1.92 -6.17 -10.53
CA ALA A 80 0.75 -6.87 -9.98
C ALA A 80 -0.46 -5.96 -9.81
N TRP A 81 -0.30 -4.65 -9.94
CA TRP A 81 -1.36 -3.67 -9.78
C TRP A 81 -2.45 -3.89 -10.83
N GLN A 82 -3.71 -3.73 -10.43
CA GLN A 82 -4.83 -3.88 -11.33
C GLN A 82 -5.42 -2.51 -11.66
N ALA A 83 -5.64 -2.27 -12.95
CA ALA A 83 -6.10 -0.96 -13.42
C ALA A 83 -7.46 -0.57 -12.82
N GLU A 84 -8.28 -1.54 -12.47
CA GLU A 84 -9.59 -1.29 -11.87
C GLU A 84 -9.51 -0.69 -10.47
N TRP A 85 -8.36 -0.76 -9.82
CA TRP A 85 -8.15 -0.17 -8.49
C TRP A 85 -7.89 1.34 -8.55
N GLY A 86 -7.57 1.85 -9.72
CA GLY A 86 -7.25 3.25 -9.92
C GLY A 86 -5.98 3.43 -10.71
N ALA A 87 -5.55 4.66 -10.86
CA ALA A 87 -4.34 4.98 -11.61
C ALA A 87 -3.10 4.87 -10.71
N LEU A 88 -2.09 4.17 -11.21
CA LEU A 88 -0.80 4.08 -10.55
C LEU A 88 0.19 4.93 -11.34
N TYR A 89 0.87 5.86 -10.68
CA TYR A 89 1.79 6.79 -11.34
C TYR A 89 3.09 6.93 -10.54
N ARG A 90 4.14 7.34 -11.23
CA ARG A 90 5.40 7.69 -10.56
C ARG A 90 5.55 9.20 -10.53
N ALA A 91 5.85 9.71 -9.33
CA ALA A 91 6.21 11.10 -9.18
C ALA A 91 7.70 11.25 -9.48
N ASP A 92 8.03 12.22 -10.30
CA ASP A 92 9.43 12.50 -10.65
C ASP A 92 10.03 13.54 -9.71
#